data_d27619cca31ffe8663444d84481eead0
#
_entry.id   d27619cca31ffe8663444d84481eead0
#
_cell.length_a   1.000
_cell.length_b   1.000
_cell.length_c   1.000
_cell.angle_alpha   90.00
_cell.angle_beta   90.00
_cell.angle_gamma   90.00
#
_symmetry.space_group_name_H-M   'P 1'
#
loop_
_entity.id
_entity.type
_entity.pdbx_description
1 polymer ?
#
loop_
_entity_poly.entity_id
_entity_poly.type
_entity_poly.pdbx_seq_one_letter_code
_entity_poly.pdbx_strand_id
1 'polypeptide(L)'
;MANQVVWFDMPVQDLDRAIRFYSAVLGAPVKKEQMPGMTFAVLPHETNEVSGCLTPGHAGDTNKPSQQGPLLYFNCQGRLDQAIAAVEPNNGKILQPKHPIGPYGFRAIVLDSEGNRIALHSM
;
A
#
# COMPACT_ATOMS: atom_id res chain seq x y z
N MET A 1 -24.97 -1.50 -2.76
CA MET A 1 -24.53 -1.61 -1.37
C MET A 1 -23.25 -0.81 -1.17
N ALA A 2 -23.15 -0.09 -0.08
CA ALA A 2 -21.94 0.66 0.22
C ALA A 2 -20.79 -0.30 0.55
N ASN A 3 -19.56 0.18 0.32
CA ASN A 3 -18.37 -0.58 0.67
C ASN A 3 -18.31 -0.79 2.18
N GLN A 4 -17.94 -1.99 2.60
CA GLN A 4 -17.82 -2.30 4.03
C GLN A 4 -16.60 -1.62 4.64
N VAL A 5 -15.51 -1.49 3.88
CA VAL A 5 -14.33 -0.75 4.31
C VAL A 5 -14.38 0.62 3.65
N VAL A 6 -14.11 1.68 4.42
CA VAL A 6 -14.18 3.05 3.89
C VAL A 6 -12.81 3.73 3.87
N TRP A 7 -11.87 3.28 4.70
CA TRP A 7 -10.53 3.88 4.79
C TRP A 7 -9.60 2.94 5.55
N PHE A 8 -8.30 3.12 5.40
CA PHE A 8 -7.32 2.45 6.27
C PHE A 8 -6.13 3.36 6.48
N ASP A 9 -5.44 3.15 7.61
CA ASP A 9 -4.16 3.79 7.91
C ASP A 9 -3.08 2.72 7.83
N MET A 10 -2.08 2.95 6.95
CA MET A 10 -0.92 2.09 6.84
C MET A 10 0.23 2.71 7.63
N PRO A 11 0.69 2.06 8.70
CA PRO A 11 1.79 2.62 9.49
C PRO A 11 3.10 2.56 8.71
N VAL A 12 3.87 3.64 8.77
CA VAL A 12 5.17 3.72 8.09
C VAL A 12 6.18 4.33 9.04
N GLN A 13 7.46 3.99 8.86
CA GLN A 13 8.55 4.57 9.67
C GLN A 13 9.15 5.79 8.99
N ASP A 14 9.31 5.73 7.67
CA ASP A 14 9.86 6.81 6.87
C ASP A 14 8.85 7.17 5.79
N LEU A 15 8.14 8.27 6.02
CA LEU A 15 7.04 8.65 5.14
C LEU A 15 7.52 8.91 3.70
N ASP A 16 8.65 9.59 3.52
CA ASP A 16 9.14 9.90 2.17
C ASP A 16 9.55 8.63 1.43
N ARG A 17 10.16 7.67 2.12
CA ARG A 17 10.51 6.39 1.54
C ARG A 17 9.25 5.61 1.15
N ALA A 18 8.24 5.60 2.01
CA ALA A 18 6.98 4.94 1.73
C ALA A 18 6.25 5.59 0.55
N ILE A 19 6.28 6.92 0.46
CA ILE A 19 5.71 7.63 -0.69
C ILE A 19 6.37 7.18 -1.99
N ARG A 20 7.69 7.07 -2.01
CA ARG A 20 8.40 6.58 -3.21
C ARG A 20 7.98 5.16 -3.58
N PHE A 21 7.91 4.28 -2.57
CA PHE A 21 7.50 2.90 -2.82
C PHE A 21 6.10 2.83 -3.42
N TYR A 22 5.12 3.41 -2.76
CA TYR A 22 3.73 3.29 -3.20
C TYR A 22 3.46 4.04 -4.50
N SER A 23 4.12 5.18 -4.72
CA SER A 23 3.99 5.90 -5.99
C SER A 23 4.48 5.06 -7.16
N ALA A 24 5.62 4.37 -6.99
CA ALA A 24 6.20 3.52 -8.03
C ALA A 24 5.35 2.27 -8.27
N VAL A 25 4.95 1.60 -7.20
CA VAL A 25 4.20 0.34 -7.29
C VAL A 25 2.79 0.58 -7.84
N LEU A 26 2.11 1.63 -7.36
CA LEU A 26 0.74 1.94 -7.81
C LEU A 26 0.72 2.70 -9.14
N GLY A 27 1.85 3.24 -9.57
CA GLY A 27 1.94 3.93 -10.85
C GLY A 27 1.24 5.29 -10.86
N ALA A 28 1.08 5.92 -9.70
CA ALA A 28 0.42 7.20 -9.56
C ALA A 28 0.96 7.90 -8.32
N PRO A 29 0.94 9.25 -8.27
CA PRO A 29 1.55 9.96 -7.17
C PRO A 29 0.77 9.79 -5.87
N VAL A 30 1.51 9.52 -4.80
CA VAL A 30 1.02 9.54 -3.43
C VAL A 30 1.33 10.92 -2.87
N LYS A 31 0.31 11.61 -2.36
CA LYS A 31 0.42 13.03 -2.01
C LYS A 31 0.59 13.22 -0.51
N LYS A 32 1.68 13.92 -0.15
CA LYS A 32 1.92 14.30 1.24
C LYS A 32 0.97 15.43 1.63
N GLU A 33 0.35 15.29 2.79
CA GLU A 33 -0.55 16.29 3.36
C GLU A 33 -0.01 16.72 4.72
N GLN A 34 -0.17 18.00 5.05
CA GLN A 34 0.20 18.52 6.36
C GLN A 34 -0.95 19.26 6.97
N MET A 35 -1.21 18.95 8.24
CA MET A 35 -2.19 19.63 9.07
C MET A 35 -1.51 19.96 10.39
N PRO A 36 -2.01 20.91 11.18
CA PRO A 36 -1.40 21.21 12.49
C PRO A 36 -1.21 19.94 13.32
N GLY A 37 0.06 19.65 13.66
CA GLY A 37 0.41 18.49 14.48
C GLY A 37 0.38 17.15 13.75
N MET A 38 0.21 17.12 12.43
CA MET A 38 0.02 15.87 11.70
C MET A 38 0.58 15.97 10.29
N THR A 39 1.33 14.94 9.88
CA THR A 39 1.81 14.77 8.51
C THR A 39 1.48 13.34 8.07
N PHE A 40 0.92 13.19 6.89
CA PHE A 40 0.56 11.88 6.35
C PHE A 40 0.57 11.96 4.82
N ALA A 41 0.35 10.83 4.15
CA ALA A 41 0.29 10.83 2.70
C ALA A 41 -0.94 10.04 2.25
N VAL A 42 -1.68 10.59 1.29
CA VAL A 42 -2.93 10.01 0.80
C VAL A 42 -2.65 9.22 -0.46
N LEU A 43 -3.13 7.99 -0.51
CA LEU A 43 -3.00 7.12 -1.67
C LEU A 43 -3.89 7.64 -2.82
N PRO A 44 -3.50 7.38 -4.09
CA PRO A 44 -4.27 7.87 -5.22
C PRO A 44 -5.71 7.36 -5.19
N HIS A 45 -6.66 8.25 -5.42
CA HIS A 45 -8.07 7.87 -5.54
C HIS A 45 -8.85 9.00 -6.17
N GLU A 46 -9.99 8.65 -6.75
CA GLU A 46 -10.97 9.60 -7.24
C GLU A 46 -12.04 9.83 -6.17
N THR A 47 -12.87 10.86 -6.38
CA THR A 47 -13.99 11.15 -5.48
C THR A 47 -14.89 9.92 -5.35
N ASN A 48 -15.29 9.60 -4.13
CA ASN A 48 -16.18 8.48 -3.80
C ASN A 48 -15.54 7.08 -3.91
N GLU A 49 -14.24 7.00 -4.14
CA GLU A 49 -13.54 5.73 -4.09
C GLU A 49 -12.95 5.49 -2.71
N VAL A 50 -12.88 4.24 -2.32
CA VAL A 50 -12.19 3.83 -1.09
C VAL A 50 -10.68 4.00 -1.30
N SER A 51 -10.00 4.54 -0.30
CA SER A 51 -8.56 4.64 -0.31
C SER A 51 -8.04 4.51 1.12
N GLY A 52 -6.86 5.03 1.35
CA GLY A 52 -6.21 5.05 2.65
C GLY A 52 -5.06 6.02 2.67
N CYS A 53 -4.33 6.03 3.75
CA CYS A 53 -3.16 6.88 3.86
C CYS A 53 -2.00 6.16 4.53
N LEU A 54 -0.81 6.74 4.33
CA LEU A 54 0.41 6.34 5.00
C LEU A 54 0.61 7.28 6.18
N THR A 55 0.77 6.72 7.38
CA THR A 55 0.86 7.54 8.60
C THR A 55 2.15 7.21 9.34
N PRO A 56 3.03 8.19 9.55
CA PRO A 56 4.18 7.96 10.42
C PRO A 56 3.72 7.82 11.87
N GLY A 57 4.36 6.91 12.60
CA GLY A 57 4.03 6.73 14.01
C GLY A 57 4.50 7.90 14.86
N HIS A 58 3.94 8.01 16.04
CA HIS A 58 4.36 8.98 17.04
C HIS A 58 4.42 8.27 18.40
N ALA A 59 4.97 8.95 19.39
CA ALA A 59 5.17 8.36 20.70
C ALA A 59 3.83 7.84 21.27
N GLY A 60 3.83 6.58 21.71
CA GLY A 60 2.62 5.94 22.25
C GLY A 60 1.72 5.31 21.18
N ASP A 61 2.04 5.44 19.91
CA ASP A 61 1.26 4.83 18.85
C ASP A 61 1.47 3.31 18.87
N THR A 62 0.37 2.55 18.83
CA THR A 62 0.40 1.09 18.79
C THR A 62 0.29 0.54 17.37
N ASN A 63 -0.02 1.38 16.38
CA ASN A 63 -0.08 0.96 14.99
C ASN A 63 1.33 1.01 14.40
N LYS A 64 1.94 -0.17 14.20
CA LYS A 64 3.31 -0.31 13.71
C LYS A 64 3.34 -1.12 12.44
N PRO A 65 4.32 -0.90 11.55
CA PRO A 65 4.50 -1.80 10.40
C PRO A 65 4.63 -3.24 10.86
N SER A 66 4.00 -4.16 10.12
CA SER A 66 3.96 -5.57 10.52
C SER A 66 3.66 -6.45 9.32
N GLN A 67 4.08 -7.70 9.42
CA GLN A 67 3.71 -8.75 8.47
C GLN A 67 2.46 -9.51 8.93
N GLN A 68 1.90 -9.13 10.06
CA GLN A 68 0.72 -9.79 10.65
C GLN A 68 -0.50 -8.89 10.51
N GLY A 69 -1.68 -9.47 10.73
CA GLY A 69 -2.93 -8.75 10.61
C GLY A 69 -3.55 -8.90 9.24
N PRO A 70 -4.50 -8.06 8.89
CA PRO A 70 -5.19 -8.14 7.60
C PRO A 70 -4.23 -8.01 6.43
N LEU A 71 -4.55 -8.72 5.34
CA LEU A 71 -3.80 -8.58 4.09
C LEU A 71 -4.58 -7.65 3.18
N LEU A 72 -4.03 -6.46 2.95
CA LEU A 72 -4.67 -5.48 2.06
C LEU A 72 -4.28 -5.77 0.62
N TYR A 73 -5.28 -5.79 -0.27
CA TYR A 73 -5.08 -5.99 -1.70
C TYR A 73 -5.08 -4.62 -2.39
N PHE A 74 -3.97 -4.30 -3.02
CA PHE A 74 -3.83 -3.07 -3.78
C PHE A 74 -4.14 -3.31 -5.24
N ASN A 75 -4.86 -2.39 -5.85
CA ASN A 75 -5.30 -2.48 -7.23
C ASN A 75 -4.14 -2.19 -8.19
N CYS A 76 -3.69 -3.23 -8.87
CA CYS A 76 -2.67 -3.12 -9.92
C CYS A 76 -3.23 -3.61 -11.25
N GLN A 77 -4.54 -3.38 -11.47
CA GLN A 77 -5.24 -3.86 -12.65
C GLN A 77 -4.56 -3.35 -13.92
N GLY A 78 -4.25 -4.29 -14.82
CA GLY A 78 -3.62 -3.99 -16.09
C GLY A 78 -2.13 -3.68 -16.01
N ARG A 79 -1.52 -3.70 -14.81
CA ARG A 79 -0.10 -3.38 -14.67
C ARG A 79 0.58 -4.16 -13.52
N LEU A 80 0.08 -5.36 -13.23
CA LEU A 80 0.60 -6.14 -12.10
C LEU A 80 2.08 -6.46 -12.27
N ASP A 81 2.53 -6.83 -13.47
CA ASP A 81 3.94 -7.16 -13.69
C ASP A 81 4.84 -5.95 -13.47
N GLN A 82 4.41 -4.76 -13.92
CA GLN A 82 5.14 -3.52 -13.68
C GLN A 82 5.18 -3.17 -12.19
N ALA A 83 4.07 -3.38 -11.49
CA ALA A 83 4.00 -3.13 -10.05
C ALA A 83 4.97 -4.04 -9.30
N ILE A 84 4.98 -5.33 -9.62
CA ILE A 84 5.89 -6.29 -8.98
C ILE A 84 7.35 -5.90 -9.27
N ALA A 85 7.66 -5.51 -10.51
CA ALA A 85 9.01 -5.11 -10.88
C ALA A 85 9.48 -3.87 -10.12
N ALA A 86 8.57 -3.02 -9.65
CA ALA A 86 8.91 -1.82 -8.89
C ALA A 86 9.17 -2.07 -7.41
N VAL A 87 8.86 -3.26 -6.90
CA VAL A 87 8.93 -3.53 -5.45
C VAL A 87 10.37 -3.44 -4.92
N GLU A 88 11.26 -4.25 -5.45
CA GLU A 88 12.63 -4.34 -4.93
C GLU A 88 13.46 -3.08 -5.17
N PRO A 89 13.39 -2.43 -6.35
CA PRO A 89 14.10 -1.17 -6.54
C PRO A 89 13.68 -0.04 -5.58
N ASN A 90 12.49 -0.15 -4.98
CA ASN A 90 11.96 0.85 -4.06
C ASN A 90 11.92 0.34 -2.61
N ASN A 91 12.87 -0.56 -2.27
CA ASN A 91 13.10 -1.04 -0.90
C ASN A 91 12.05 -1.98 -0.35
N GLY A 92 11.23 -2.58 -1.23
CA GLY A 92 10.33 -3.65 -0.83
C GLY A 92 10.97 -5.02 -1.03
N LYS A 93 10.20 -6.06 -0.76
CA LYS A 93 10.65 -7.44 -0.91
C LYS A 93 9.50 -8.29 -1.41
N ILE A 94 9.77 -9.18 -2.35
CA ILE A 94 8.77 -10.13 -2.85
C ILE A 94 8.79 -11.36 -1.95
N LEU A 95 7.66 -11.66 -1.31
CA LEU A 95 7.49 -12.85 -0.47
C LEU A 95 6.94 -14.02 -1.29
N GLN A 96 5.95 -13.77 -2.13
CA GLN A 96 5.40 -14.75 -3.05
C GLN A 96 5.26 -14.09 -4.41
N PRO A 97 5.86 -14.67 -5.47
CA PRO A 97 5.73 -14.11 -6.79
C PRO A 97 4.30 -14.25 -7.31
N LYS A 98 4.04 -13.62 -8.45
CA LYS A 98 2.72 -13.66 -9.07
C LYS A 98 2.19 -15.10 -9.17
N HIS A 99 0.98 -15.30 -8.70
CA HIS A 99 0.30 -16.60 -8.77
C HIS A 99 -1.20 -16.40 -8.89
N PRO A 100 -1.91 -17.38 -9.46
CA PRO A 100 -3.37 -17.30 -9.60
C PRO A 100 -4.06 -17.55 -8.26
N ILE A 101 -5.23 -16.94 -8.09
CA ILE A 101 -6.08 -17.13 -6.92
C ILE A 101 -7.49 -17.53 -7.36
N GLY A 102 -7.57 -18.57 -8.18
CA GLY A 102 -8.84 -19.11 -8.68
C GLY A 102 -9.56 -18.10 -9.55
N PRO A 103 -10.88 -17.92 -9.36
CA PRO A 103 -11.64 -17.00 -10.20
C PRO A 103 -11.40 -15.53 -9.89
N TYR A 104 -10.55 -15.22 -8.91
CA TYR A 104 -10.32 -13.84 -8.46
C TYR A 104 -9.07 -13.20 -9.06
N GLY A 105 -8.49 -13.82 -10.12
CA GLY A 105 -7.37 -13.24 -10.83
C GLY A 105 -6.02 -13.68 -10.30
N PHE A 106 -5.09 -12.74 -10.19
CA PHE A 106 -3.69 -12.98 -9.80
C PHE A 106 -3.28 -12.03 -8.70
N ARG A 107 -2.32 -12.48 -7.89
CA ARG A 107 -1.71 -11.61 -6.88
C ARG A 107 -0.23 -11.94 -6.72
N ALA A 108 0.49 -11.02 -6.12
CA ALA A 108 1.79 -11.27 -5.51
C ALA A 108 1.72 -10.77 -4.07
N ILE A 109 2.43 -11.42 -3.16
CA ILE A 109 2.52 -10.95 -1.78
C ILE A 109 3.91 -10.40 -1.56
N VAL A 110 3.97 -9.15 -1.09
CA VAL A 110 5.22 -8.43 -0.95
C VAL A 110 5.26 -7.73 0.40
N LEU A 111 6.47 -7.32 0.80
CA LEU A 111 6.64 -6.33 1.85
C LEU A 111 6.83 -4.97 1.20
N ASP A 112 6.15 -3.96 1.74
CA ASP A 112 6.41 -2.59 1.31
C ASP A 112 7.76 -2.12 1.85
N SER A 113 8.12 -0.86 1.61
CA SER A 113 9.40 -0.31 2.04
C SER A 113 9.53 -0.22 3.56
N GLU A 114 8.45 -0.38 4.29
CA GLU A 114 8.39 -0.23 5.74
C GLU A 114 8.24 -1.56 6.48
N GLY A 115 8.09 -2.66 5.75
CA GLY A 115 7.93 -3.99 6.34
C GLY A 115 6.48 -4.42 6.51
N ASN A 116 5.52 -3.71 5.94
CA ASN A 116 4.13 -4.16 5.92
C ASN A 116 3.93 -5.21 4.84
N ARG A 117 3.21 -6.26 5.16
CA ARG A 117 2.84 -7.29 4.19
C ARG A 117 1.57 -6.85 3.46
N ILE A 118 1.65 -6.79 2.15
CA ILE A 118 0.54 -6.38 1.28
C ILE A 118 0.43 -7.34 0.10
N ALA A 119 -0.73 -7.33 -0.56
CA ALA A 119 -0.93 -8.04 -1.81
C ALA A 119 -1.10 -7.05 -2.95
N LEU A 120 -0.51 -7.35 -4.10
CA LEU A 120 -0.70 -6.62 -5.34
C LEU A 120 -1.59 -7.49 -6.22
N HIS A 121 -2.65 -6.92 -6.80
CA HIS A 121 -3.71 -7.69 -7.42
C HIS A 121 -4.08 -7.17 -8.80
N SER A 122 -4.43 -8.10 -9.68
CA SER A 122 -5.04 -7.84 -10.98
C SER A 122 -5.93 -9.03 -11.35
N MET A 123 -6.98 -8.76 -12.08
CA MET A 123 -7.76 -9.82 -12.71
C MET A 123 -7.02 -10.44 -13.87
#